data_5c194d619538adccae75f9e4b2884b24
#
_entry.id   5c194d619538adccae75f9e4b2884b24
#
_cell.length_a   1.000
_cell.length_b   1.000
_cell.length_c   1.000
_cell.angle_alpha   90.00
_cell.angle_beta   90.00
_cell.angle_gamma   90.00
#
_symmetry.space_group_name_H-M   'P 1'
#
loop_
_entity.id
_entity.type
_entity.pdbx_description
1 polymer ?
#
loop_
_entity_poly.entity_id
_entity_poly.type
_entity_poly.pdbx_seq_one_letter_code
_entity_poly.pdbx_strand_id
1 'polypeptide(L)'
;AGTAAPPAFVHITTKAMVAEAALASVACVLPSSTPLVLWQNGFYAQPRISQTWHGPVLCATTTQGAYVTGDDSVIHAGRGPTFVGDLDNQHTALATTLAALLSNAGFTATAVGDIRSRLWQKLAVNAAINPLVALHGVRNGALRGDAYSGCVIAVVEEVATILEKEGIAPPNGGEGKAAWLALVWQVVENTANNKASMLQDVEAKRLTERGAILGPLIESAERHGLWCEVLKGLDQELVLLEAGF
;
A
#
# COMPACT_ATOMS: atom_id res chain seq x y z
N ALA A 1 11.06 13.41 -37.29
CA ALA A 1 11.05 13.01 -35.88
C ALA A 1 10.98 11.50 -35.85
N GLY A 2 12.05 10.84 -35.39
CA GLY A 2 12.06 9.38 -35.24
C GLY A 2 11.07 9.01 -34.16
N THR A 3 10.13 8.13 -34.45
CA THR A 3 9.23 7.56 -33.44
C THR A 3 10.07 6.66 -32.54
N ALA A 4 10.27 7.08 -31.30
CA ALA A 4 10.87 6.22 -30.28
C ALA A 4 10.02 4.95 -30.14
N ALA A 5 10.65 3.80 -29.92
CA ALA A 5 9.91 2.58 -29.65
C ALA A 5 9.00 2.78 -28.41
N PRO A 6 7.79 2.20 -28.42
CA PRO A 6 6.90 2.31 -27.27
C PRO A 6 7.57 1.71 -26.02
N PRO A 7 7.33 2.27 -24.81
CA PRO A 7 7.90 1.73 -23.59
C PRO A 7 7.36 0.32 -23.32
N ALA A 8 8.24 -0.57 -22.86
CA ALA A 8 7.84 -1.93 -22.46
C ALA A 8 6.91 -1.93 -21.23
N PHE A 9 7.14 -1.01 -20.30
CA PHE A 9 6.33 -0.76 -19.12
C PHE A 9 6.33 0.73 -18.79
N VAL A 10 5.22 1.22 -18.23
CA VAL A 10 5.14 2.53 -17.59
C VAL A 10 4.90 2.34 -16.09
N HIS A 11 5.83 2.78 -15.27
CA HIS A 11 5.76 2.66 -13.83
C HIS A 11 5.11 3.92 -13.24
N ILE A 12 3.97 3.75 -12.57
CA ILE A 12 3.31 4.81 -11.81
C ILE A 12 3.79 4.70 -10.36
N THR A 13 4.64 5.64 -9.96
CA THR A 13 5.30 5.65 -8.64
C THR A 13 4.91 6.85 -7.77
N THR A 14 3.95 7.62 -8.22
CA THR A 14 3.38 8.74 -7.45
C THR A 14 2.58 8.22 -6.27
N LYS A 15 2.24 9.10 -5.30
CA LYS A 15 1.30 8.76 -4.24
C LYS A 15 -0.06 8.36 -4.81
N ALA A 16 -0.79 7.51 -4.08
CA ALA A 16 -2.04 6.91 -4.54
C ALA A 16 -3.08 7.94 -4.98
N MET A 17 -3.22 9.04 -4.24
CA MET A 17 -4.25 10.07 -4.51
C MET A 17 -4.01 10.88 -5.77
N VAL A 18 -2.80 10.85 -6.34
CA VAL A 18 -2.46 11.57 -7.57
C VAL A 18 -2.11 10.63 -8.74
N ALA A 19 -2.21 9.31 -8.54
CA ALA A 19 -1.83 8.31 -9.55
C ALA A 19 -2.67 8.41 -10.83
N GLU A 20 -3.98 8.60 -10.71
CA GLU A 20 -4.90 8.75 -11.85
C GLU A 20 -4.58 10.04 -12.63
N ALA A 21 -4.35 11.15 -11.95
CA ALA A 21 -3.95 12.40 -12.59
C ALA A 21 -2.59 12.31 -13.28
N ALA A 22 -1.62 11.64 -12.65
CA ALA A 22 -0.32 11.39 -13.24
C ALA A 22 -0.43 10.54 -14.51
N LEU A 23 -1.23 9.48 -14.50
CA LEU A 23 -1.51 8.69 -15.70
C LEU A 23 -2.18 9.52 -16.78
N ALA A 24 -3.21 10.29 -16.43
CA ALA A 24 -3.94 11.14 -17.38
C ALA A 24 -3.02 12.15 -18.09
N SER A 25 -2.00 12.67 -17.40
CA SER A 25 -1.04 13.63 -17.99
C SER A 25 -0.17 13.05 -19.10
N VAL A 26 0.02 11.73 -19.14
CA VAL A 26 0.84 11.04 -20.15
C VAL A 26 0.02 10.12 -21.07
N ALA A 27 -1.21 9.87 -20.77
CA ALA A 27 -2.06 8.92 -21.50
C ALA A 27 -2.19 9.26 -23.00
N CYS A 28 -2.21 10.55 -23.36
CA CYS A 28 -2.34 10.99 -24.75
C CYS A 28 -1.12 10.65 -25.64
N VAL A 29 0.05 10.38 -25.05
CA VAL A 29 1.27 10.04 -25.78
C VAL A 29 1.63 8.55 -25.68
N LEU A 30 0.87 7.77 -24.91
CA LEU A 30 1.07 6.34 -24.74
C LEU A 30 0.11 5.56 -25.66
N PRO A 31 0.61 4.50 -26.34
CA PRO A 31 -0.30 3.51 -26.91
C PRO A 31 -1.23 2.95 -25.85
N SER A 32 -2.52 2.81 -26.16
CA SER A 32 -3.51 2.29 -25.19
C SER A 32 -3.22 0.85 -24.72
N SER A 33 -2.39 0.11 -25.45
CA SER A 33 -1.94 -1.24 -25.10
C SER A 33 -0.68 -1.25 -24.20
N THR A 34 -0.14 -0.09 -23.85
CA THR A 34 1.09 -0.02 -23.03
C THR A 34 0.85 -0.60 -21.64
N PRO A 35 1.67 -1.56 -21.17
CA PRO A 35 1.55 -2.12 -19.84
C PRO A 35 1.89 -1.08 -18.76
N LEU A 36 1.00 -0.94 -17.78
CA LEU A 36 1.21 -0.13 -16.59
C LEU A 36 1.67 -0.98 -15.41
N VAL A 37 2.47 -0.40 -14.52
CA VAL A 37 2.85 -1.01 -13.24
C VAL A 37 2.55 -0.02 -12.11
N LEU A 38 1.64 -0.40 -11.23
CA LEU A 38 1.16 0.40 -10.11
C LEU A 38 1.91 0.04 -8.84
N TRP A 39 2.57 1.02 -8.21
CA TRP A 39 3.39 0.85 -7.00
C TRP A 39 2.77 1.47 -5.74
N GLN A 40 1.56 1.98 -5.84
CA GLN A 40 0.91 2.72 -4.76
C GLN A 40 0.68 1.84 -3.53
N ASN A 41 0.87 2.42 -2.35
CA ASN A 41 0.36 1.85 -1.12
C ASN A 41 -1.18 1.88 -1.09
N GLY A 42 -1.77 1.03 -0.26
CA GLY A 42 -3.22 0.94 -0.16
C GLY A 42 -3.85 0.10 -1.26
N PHE A 43 -5.16 0.23 -1.40
CA PHE A 43 -5.97 -0.44 -2.43
C PHE A 43 -6.99 0.54 -3.04
N TYR A 44 -6.50 1.73 -3.42
CA TYR A 44 -7.33 2.82 -3.97
C TYR A 44 -7.13 2.97 -5.49
N ALA A 45 -5.88 3.21 -5.92
CA ALA A 45 -5.57 3.46 -7.32
C ALA A 45 -5.65 2.19 -8.18
N GLN A 46 -5.32 1.04 -7.62
CA GLN A 46 -5.22 -0.22 -8.36
C GLN A 46 -6.54 -0.61 -9.04
N PRO A 47 -7.69 -0.74 -8.35
CA PRO A 47 -8.93 -1.12 -9.02
C PRO A 47 -9.42 -0.05 -9.99
N ARG A 48 -9.23 1.25 -9.69
CA ARG A 48 -9.70 2.37 -10.52
C ARG A 48 -8.96 2.43 -11.84
N ILE A 49 -7.62 2.35 -11.81
CA ILE A 49 -6.79 2.37 -13.01
C ILE A 49 -6.99 1.08 -13.82
N SER A 50 -7.08 -0.09 -13.16
CA SER A 50 -7.33 -1.36 -13.85
C SER A 50 -8.67 -1.39 -14.60
N GLN A 51 -9.69 -0.68 -14.13
CA GLN A 51 -10.99 -0.59 -14.80
C GLN A 51 -11.00 0.39 -15.97
N THR A 52 -10.15 1.40 -15.98
CA THR A 52 -10.19 2.50 -16.94
C THR A 52 -9.12 2.43 -18.02
N TRP A 53 -8.00 1.77 -17.75
CA TRP A 53 -6.93 1.59 -18.73
C TRP A 53 -7.21 0.40 -19.64
N HIS A 54 -7.07 0.58 -20.96
CA HIS A 54 -7.37 -0.47 -21.94
C HIS A 54 -6.26 -1.51 -22.11
N GLY A 55 -5.04 -1.20 -21.67
CA GLY A 55 -3.89 -2.11 -21.72
C GLY A 55 -3.74 -2.93 -20.45
N PRO A 56 -2.70 -3.79 -20.39
CA PRO A 56 -2.38 -4.54 -19.17
C PRO A 56 -2.07 -3.63 -18.00
N VAL A 57 -2.59 -3.96 -16.80
CA VAL A 57 -2.26 -3.27 -15.56
C VAL A 57 -1.71 -4.29 -14.57
N LEU A 58 -0.44 -4.14 -14.23
CA LEU A 58 0.18 -4.90 -13.16
C LEU A 58 0.18 -4.07 -11.87
N CYS A 59 -0.02 -4.74 -10.75
CA CYS A 59 0.14 -4.17 -9.43
C CYS A 59 1.41 -4.74 -8.79
N ALA A 60 2.15 -3.89 -8.12
CA ALA A 60 3.33 -4.29 -7.38
C ALA A 60 3.20 -3.89 -5.91
N THR A 61 3.62 -4.76 -5.02
CA THR A 61 3.76 -4.45 -3.59
C THR A 61 5.14 -4.83 -3.11
N THR A 62 5.77 -3.95 -2.33
CA THR A 62 7.14 -4.15 -1.88
C THR A 62 7.29 -3.79 -0.41
N THR A 63 8.19 -4.47 0.28
CA THR A 63 8.67 -4.11 1.62
C THR A 63 10.07 -3.49 1.60
N GLN A 64 10.56 -3.11 0.41
CA GLN A 64 11.76 -2.28 0.29
C GLN A 64 11.51 -0.93 0.97
N GLY A 65 12.48 -0.48 1.74
CA GLY A 65 12.47 0.83 2.36
C GLY A 65 13.49 1.76 1.71
N ALA A 66 13.06 2.95 1.31
CA ALA A 66 13.94 3.97 0.79
C ALA A 66 13.45 5.36 1.22
N TYR A 67 14.37 6.30 1.41
CA TYR A 67 14.03 7.69 1.69
C TYR A 67 15.00 8.65 1.00
N VAL A 68 14.48 9.81 0.66
CA VAL A 68 15.24 10.89 0.00
C VAL A 68 15.99 11.69 1.06
N THR A 69 17.27 11.98 0.85
CA THR A 69 18.12 12.79 1.74
C THR A 69 18.55 14.12 1.13
N GLY A 70 18.19 14.37 -0.12
CA GLY A 70 18.50 15.57 -0.88
C GLY A 70 17.96 15.43 -2.28
N ASP A 71 18.11 16.46 -3.11
CA ASP A 71 17.50 16.51 -4.44
C ASP A 71 17.94 15.32 -5.34
N ASP A 72 19.17 14.84 -5.18
CA ASP A 72 19.75 13.78 -6.01
C ASP A 72 20.18 12.54 -5.19
N SER A 73 19.72 12.41 -3.96
CA SER A 73 20.19 11.36 -3.05
C SER A 73 19.06 10.56 -2.44
N VAL A 74 19.10 9.24 -2.64
CA VAL A 74 18.17 8.28 -2.04
C VAL A 74 18.94 7.23 -1.25
N ILE A 75 18.55 6.99 -0.03
CA ILE A 75 19.08 5.89 0.79
C ILE A 75 18.14 4.70 0.71
N HIS A 76 18.68 3.55 0.30
CA HIS A 76 18.01 2.26 0.40
C HIS A 76 18.15 1.75 1.84
N ALA A 77 17.13 1.99 2.66
CA ALA A 77 17.15 1.77 4.10
C ALA A 77 16.75 0.36 4.53
N GLY A 78 16.06 -0.38 3.69
CA GLY A 78 15.60 -1.73 4.02
C GLY A 78 15.40 -2.58 2.79
N ARG A 79 15.83 -3.84 2.86
CA ARG A 79 15.61 -4.83 1.80
C ARG A 79 14.43 -5.71 2.16
N GLY A 80 13.61 -6.06 1.18
CA GLY A 80 12.49 -6.96 1.35
C GLY A 80 11.92 -7.44 0.03
N PRO A 81 11.02 -8.40 0.05
CA PRO A 81 10.41 -8.95 -1.14
C PRO A 81 9.52 -7.93 -1.87
N THR A 82 9.45 -8.13 -3.18
CA THR A 82 8.53 -7.45 -4.09
C THR A 82 7.66 -8.50 -4.77
N PHE A 83 6.36 -8.30 -4.77
CA PHE A 83 5.41 -9.16 -5.46
C PHE A 83 4.74 -8.38 -6.57
N VAL A 84 4.55 -9.05 -7.72
CA VAL A 84 3.95 -8.47 -8.92
C VAL A 84 2.85 -9.40 -9.42
N GLY A 85 1.74 -8.83 -9.84
CA GLY A 85 0.62 -9.56 -10.45
C GLY A 85 -0.41 -8.59 -11.00
N ASP A 86 -1.45 -9.09 -11.61
CA ASP A 86 -2.62 -8.33 -12.01
C ASP A 86 -3.86 -8.79 -11.24
N LEU A 87 -4.84 -7.92 -11.07
CA LEU A 87 -5.99 -8.19 -10.18
C LEU A 87 -6.86 -9.34 -10.68
N ASP A 88 -6.87 -9.59 -11.98
CA ASP A 88 -7.78 -10.55 -12.64
C ASP A 88 -7.04 -11.78 -13.21
N ASN A 89 -5.75 -11.93 -12.97
CA ASN A 89 -4.90 -13.02 -13.47
C ASN A 89 -4.88 -13.17 -15.00
N GLN A 90 -5.09 -12.08 -15.74
CA GLN A 90 -5.12 -12.08 -17.21
C GLN A 90 -3.71 -11.92 -17.82
N HIS A 91 -2.73 -11.42 -17.04
CA HIS A 91 -1.41 -11.00 -17.52
C HIS A 91 -0.26 -11.67 -16.79
N THR A 92 -0.41 -12.92 -16.37
CA THR A 92 0.59 -13.69 -15.60
C THR A 92 1.96 -13.76 -16.29
N ALA A 93 2.00 -13.95 -17.62
CA ALA A 93 3.25 -13.97 -18.37
C ALA A 93 4.00 -12.63 -18.30
N LEU A 94 3.26 -11.51 -18.36
CA LEU A 94 3.81 -10.17 -18.25
C LEU A 94 4.32 -9.88 -16.83
N ALA A 95 3.58 -10.32 -15.80
CA ALA A 95 4.01 -10.24 -14.41
C ALA A 95 5.31 -11.03 -14.18
N THR A 96 5.42 -12.22 -14.77
CA THR A 96 6.65 -13.04 -14.72
C THR A 96 7.83 -12.32 -15.37
N THR A 97 7.61 -11.72 -16.54
CA THR A 97 8.63 -10.94 -17.23
C THR A 97 9.11 -9.76 -16.39
N LEU A 98 8.17 -8.99 -15.80
CA LEU A 98 8.52 -7.87 -14.94
C LEU A 98 9.28 -8.33 -13.68
N ALA A 99 8.85 -9.41 -13.04
CA ALA A 99 9.54 -9.95 -11.87
C ALA A 99 10.98 -10.37 -12.20
N ALA A 100 11.21 -10.99 -13.37
CA ALA A 100 12.55 -11.34 -13.84
C ALA A 100 13.41 -10.09 -14.09
N LEU A 101 12.87 -9.04 -14.71
CA LEU A 101 13.58 -7.77 -14.93
C LEU A 101 13.96 -7.11 -13.60
N LEU A 102 13.05 -7.08 -12.63
CA LEU A 102 13.33 -6.55 -11.30
C LEU A 102 14.39 -7.38 -10.58
N SER A 103 14.35 -8.71 -10.71
CA SER A 103 15.35 -9.61 -10.12
C SER A 103 16.72 -9.39 -10.72
N ASN A 104 16.82 -9.20 -12.02
CA ASN A 104 18.08 -8.86 -12.70
C ASN A 104 18.62 -7.48 -12.26
N ALA A 105 17.73 -6.57 -11.83
CA ALA A 105 18.09 -5.28 -11.27
C ALA A 105 18.43 -5.33 -9.76
N GLY A 106 18.47 -6.53 -9.16
CA GLY A 106 18.88 -6.74 -7.76
C GLY A 106 17.75 -6.71 -6.74
N PHE A 107 16.49 -6.74 -7.16
CA PHE A 107 15.35 -6.90 -6.25
C PHE A 107 15.05 -8.37 -6.00
N THR A 108 14.51 -8.71 -4.84
CA THR A 108 13.87 -10.00 -4.62
C THR A 108 12.43 -9.90 -5.11
N ALA A 109 12.20 -10.20 -6.39
CA ALA A 109 10.89 -10.04 -7.03
C ALA A 109 10.29 -11.38 -7.44
N THR A 110 8.97 -11.55 -7.23
CA THR A 110 8.22 -12.76 -7.55
C THR A 110 6.88 -12.39 -8.18
N ALA A 111 6.55 -13.04 -9.30
CA ALA A 111 5.21 -12.96 -9.86
C ALA A 111 4.26 -13.86 -9.07
N VAL A 112 3.06 -13.35 -8.75
CA VAL A 112 2.05 -14.07 -7.96
C VAL A 112 0.69 -14.01 -8.64
N GLY A 113 -0.07 -15.10 -8.55
CA GLY A 113 -1.44 -15.16 -9.07
C GLY A 113 -2.45 -14.38 -8.22
N ASP A 114 -2.18 -14.21 -6.93
CA ASP A 114 -3.06 -13.47 -6.02
C ASP A 114 -2.37 -12.24 -5.47
N ILE A 115 -2.18 -11.25 -6.33
CA ILE A 115 -1.64 -9.95 -5.91
C ILE A 115 -2.65 -9.17 -5.06
N ARG A 116 -3.96 -9.41 -5.26
CA ARG A 116 -5.02 -8.75 -4.48
C ARG A 116 -4.84 -9.05 -2.99
N SER A 117 -4.71 -10.30 -2.61
CA SER A 117 -4.47 -10.68 -1.21
C SER A 117 -3.20 -10.04 -0.66
N ARG A 118 -2.11 -9.98 -1.43
CA ARG A 118 -0.87 -9.33 -1.00
C ARG A 118 -1.03 -7.83 -0.73
N LEU A 119 -1.79 -7.14 -1.58
CA LEU A 119 -2.09 -5.71 -1.40
C LEU A 119 -2.93 -5.49 -0.14
N TRP A 120 -3.99 -6.29 0.05
CA TRP A 120 -4.83 -6.20 1.24
C TRP A 120 -4.11 -6.59 2.54
N GLN A 121 -3.22 -7.57 2.50
CA GLN A 121 -2.38 -7.95 3.65
C GLN A 121 -1.45 -6.80 4.07
N LYS A 122 -0.81 -6.13 3.10
CA LYS A 122 -0.01 -4.95 3.39
C LYS A 122 -0.87 -3.78 3.88
N LEU A 123 -2.05 -3.59 3.29
CA LEU A 123 -3.01 -2.58 3.70
C LEU A 123 -3.42 -2.76 5.16
N ALA A 124 -3.72 -3.99 5.60
CA ALA A 124 -4.07 -4.30 6.98
C ALA A 124 -2.99 -3.86 7.98
N VAL A 125 -1.74 -4.19 7.68
CA VAL A 125 -0.60 -3.79 8.51
C VAL A 125 -0.44 -2.27 8.53
N ASN A 126 -0.53 -1.63 7.37
CA ASN A 126 -0.40 -0.17 7.27
C ASN A 126 -1.53 0.55 8.02
N ALA A 127 -2.76 0.07 7.95
CA ALA A 127 -3.90 0.65 8.66
C ALA A 127 -3.77 0.55 10.19
N ALA A 128 -3.14 -0.53 10.68
CA ALA A 128 -2.93 -0.73 12.11
C ALA A 128 -1.73 0.07 12.68
N ILE A 129 -0.75 0.43 11.84
CA ILE A 129 0.48 1.09 12.30
C ILE A 129 0.50 2.57 11.93
N ASN A 130 0.33 2.90 10.66
CA ASN A 130 0.64 4.22 10.13
C ASN A 130 -0.19 5.35 10.74
N PRO A 131 -1.53 5.22 10.88
CA PRO A 131 -2.35 6.25 11.52
C PRO A 131 -1.93 6.53 12.97
N LEU A 132 -1.75 5.48 13.75
CA LEU A 132 -1.42 5.61 15.17
C LEU A 132 -0.05 6.28 15.38
N VAL A 133 0.98 5.87 14.65
CA VAL A 133 2.30 6.50 14.79
C VAL A 133 2.31 7.94 14.27
N ALA A 134 1.51 8.25 13.26
CA ALA A 134 1.38 9.61 12.71
C ALA A 134 0.68 10.55 13.71
N LEU A 135 -0.44 10.13 14.28
CA LEU A 135 -1.22 10.91 15.23
C LEU A 135 -0.44 11.16 16.53
N HIS A 136 0.33 10.18 17.00
CA HIS A 136 1.05 10.30 18.27
C HIS A 136 2.52 10.74 18.11
N GLY A 137 3.03 10.91 16.90
CA GLY A 137 4.41 11.37 16.67
C GLY A 137 5.47 10.37 17.17
N VAL A 138 5.18 9.06 17.16
CA VAL A 138 6.06 8.03 17.75
C VAL A 138 6.61 7.06 16.69
N ARG A 139 7.68 6.34 17.03
CA ARG A 139 8.21 5.26 16.20
C ARG A 139 7.35 4.01 16.32
N ASN A 140 7.42 3.12 15.33
CA ASN A 140 6.60 1.90 15.26
C ASN A 140 6.68 1.07 16.55
N GLY A 141 7.85 0.90 17.14
CA GLY A 141 8.05 0.10 18.35
C GLY A 141 7.29 0.60 19.59
N ALA A 142 6.98 1.90 19.65
CA ALA A 142 6.24 2.48 20.76
C ALA A 142 4.80 1.92 20.85
N LEU A 143 4.25 1.41 19.75
CA LEU A 143 2.90 0.83 19.71
C LEU A 143 2.74 -0.41 20.60
N ARG A 144 3.82 -1.05 21.03
CA ARG A 144 3.78 -2.15 22.01
C ARG A 144 3.52 -1.70 23.45
N GLY A 145 3.71 -0.41 23.73
CA GLY A 145 3.47 0.14 25.06
C GLY A 145 1.99 0.17 25.41
N ASP A 146 1.70 0.13 26.72
CA ASP A 146 0.33 0.08 27.26
C ASP A 146 -0.54 1.26 26.80
N ALA A 147 0.09 2.39 26.48
CA ALA A 147 -0.61 3.58 25.99
C ALA A 147 -1.25 3.39 24.59
N TYR A 148 -0.72 2.48 23.76
CA TYR A 148 -1.10 2.33 22.36
C TYR A 148 -1.58 0.94 21.97
N SER A 149 -1.16 -0.10 22.70
CA SER A 149 -1.43 -1.49 22.32
C SER A 149 -2.93 -1.80 22.22
N GLY A 150 -3.75 -1.20 23.08
CA GLY A 150 -5.20 -1.32 23.02
C GLY A 150 -5.79 -0.75 21.73
N CYS A 151 -5.27 0.39 21.25
CA CYS A 151 -5.69 0.98 19.97
C CYS A 151 -5.32 0.08 18.78
N VAL A 152 -4.10 -0.48 18.77
CA VAL A 152 -3.69 -1.42 17.73
C VAL A 152 -4.63 -2.63 17.68
N ILE A 153 -4.96 -3.20 18.83
CA ILE A 153 -5.88 -4.34 18.93
C ILE A 153 -7.25 -3.97 18.35
N ALA A 154 -7.82 -2.83 18.74
CA ALA A 154 -9.11 -2.37 18.25
C ALA A 154 -9.13 -2.18 16.71
N VAL A 155 -8.09 -1.57 16.15
CA VAL A 155 -7.95 -1.43 14.68
C VAL A 155 -7.88 -2.81 14.01
N VAL A 156 -7.06 -3.72 14.52
CA VAL A 156 -6.90 -5.06 13.93
C VAL A 156 -8.21 -5.85 14.00
N GLU A 157 -9.02 -5.69 15.02
CA GLU A 157 -10.31 -6.36 15.13
C GLU A 157 -11.31 -5.91 14.05
N GLU A 158 -11.40 -4.60 13.78
CA GLU A 158 -12.21 -4.10 12.68
C GLU A 158 -11.66 -4.54 11.32
N VAL A 159 -10.36 -4.36 11.09
CA VAL A 159 -9.69 -4.76 9.85
C VAL A 159 -9.86 -6.25 9.57
N ALA A 160 -9.64 -7.12 10.54
CA ALA A 160 -9.79 -8.57 10.37
C ALA A 160 -11.22 -8.96 9.98
N THR A 161 -12.24 -8.31 10.57
CA THR A 161 -13.64 -8.54 10.24
C THR A 161 -13.97 -8.11 8.80
N ILE A 162 -13.42 -6.97 8.37
CA ILE A 162 -13.57 -6.47 6.99
C ILE A 162 -12.90 -7.43 6.00
N LEU A 163 -11.68 -7.86 6.28
CA LEU A 163 -10.92 -8.74 5.39
C LEU A 163 -11.53 -10.12 5.26
N GLU A 164 -12.16 -10.64 6.30
CA GLU A 164 -12.95 -11.87 6.24
C GLU A 164 -14.09 -11.76 5.22
N LYS A 165 -14.81 -10.63 5.20
CA LYS A 165 -15.86 -10.37 4.21
C LYS A 165 -15.34 -10.16 2.80
N GLU A 166 -14.15 -9.62 2.65
CA GLU A 166 -13.45 -9.49 1.36
C GLU A 166 -12.83 -10.82 0.89
N GLY A 167 -12.91 -11.89 1.69
CA GLY A 167 -12.30 -13.19 1.37
C GLY A 167 -10.78 -13.19 1.45
N ILE A 168 -10.19 -12.27 2.22
CA ILE A 168 -8.74 -12.14 2.38
C ILE A 168 -8.31 -12.82 3.67
N ALA A 169 -7.55 -13.90 3.54
CA ALA A 169 -6.99 -14.61 4.68
C ALA A 169 -5.70 -13.96 5.21
N PRO A 170 -5.37 -14.14 6.50
CA PRO A 170 -4.04 -13.84 7.02
C PRO A 170 -2.95 -14.61 6.26
N PRO A 171 -1.74 -14.06 6.13
CA PRO A 171 -0.66 -14.74 5.45
C PRO A 171 -0.22 -16.02 6.22
N ASN A 172 0.50 -16.91 5.50
CA ASN A 172 1.12 -18.10 6.07
C ASN A 172 0.14 -19.13 6.67
N GLY A 173 -1.10 -19.16 6.18
CA GLY A 173 -2.11 -20.12 6.65
C GLY A 173 -2.63 -19.85 8.06
N GLY A 174 -2.41 -18.65 8.59
CA GLY A 174 -3.02 -18.22 9.84
C GLY A 174 -4.54 -18.07 9.72
N GLU A 175 -5.23 -18.13 10.84
CA GLU A 175 -6.68 -17.99 10.89
C GLU A 175 -7.12 -16.90 11.87
N GLY A 176 -8.20 -16.20 11.49
CA GLY A 176 -8.92 -15.26 12.33
C GLY A 176 -8.11 -14.04 12.79
N LYS A 177 -8.67 -13.31 13.72
CA LYS A 177 -8.13 -12.04 14.25
C LYS A 177 -6.76 -12.20 14.90
N ALA A 178 -6.51 -13.31 15.59
CA ALA A 178 -5.24 -13.54 16.28
C ALA A 178 -4.05 -13.61 15.30
N ALA A 179 -4.25 -14.19 14.12
CA ALA A 179 -3.20 -14.25 13.10
C ALA A 179 -2.89 -12.87 12.50
N TRP A 180 -3.91 -12.03 12.30
CA TRP A 180 -3.71 -10.64 11.89
C TRP A 180 -2.96 -9.84 12.95
N LEU A 181 -3.32 -9.99 14.21
CA LEU A 181 -2.67 -9.31 15.32
C LEU A 181 -1.19 -9.75 15.44
N ALA A 182 -0.92 -11.05 15.31
CA ALA A 182 0.45 -11.59 15.32
C ALA A 182 1.28 -11.00 14.18
N LEU A 183 0.72 -10.88 12.96
CA LEU A 183 1.38 -10.26 11.82
C LEU A 183 1.72 -8.79 12.11
N VAL A 184 0.77 -8.02 12.62
CA VAL A 184 0.98 -6.59 12.94
C VAL A 184 2.08 -6.45 13.98
N TRP A 185 2.03 -7.24 15.06
CA TRP A 185 3.08 -7.21 16.10
C TRP A 185 4.45 -7.62 15.57
N GLN A 186 4.53 -8.58 14.69
CA GLN A 186 5.79 -8.96 14.04
C GLN A 186 6.36 -7.80 13.23
N VAL A 187 5.52 -7.07 12.47
CA VAL A 187 5.98 -5.91 11.70
C VAL A 187 6.40 -4.77 12.61
N VAL A 188 5.65 -4.47 13.67
CA VAL A 188 6.01 -3.46 14.68
C VAL A 188 7.38 -3.76 15.28
N GLU A 189 7.66 -5.02 15.60
CA GLU A 189 8.95 -5.44 16.17
C GLU A 189 10.09 -5.31 15.14
N ASN A 190 9.89 -5.84 13.95
CA ASN A 190 10.91 -5.81 12.88
C ASN A 190 11.24 -4.39 12.43
N THR A 191 10.34 -3.44 12.66
CA THR A 191 10.48 -2.03 12.26
C THR A 191 10.47 -1.07 13.44
N ALA A 192 10.77 -1.56 14.67
CA ALA A 192 10.58 -0.81 15.90
C ALA A 192 11.25 0.57 15.89
N ASN A 193 12.41 0.69 15.28
CA ASN A 193 13.17 1.93 15.18
C ASN A 193 12.77 2.80 13.99
N ASN A 194 11.88 2.33 13.12
CA ASN A 194 11.49 3.07 11.93
C ASN A 194 10.39 4.09 12.25
N LYS A 195 10.37 5.15 11.44
CA LYS A 195 9.23 6.05 11.30
C LYS A 195 8.40 5.57 10.11
N ALA A 196 7.12 5.30 10.31
CA ALA A 196 6.23 4.99 9.19
C ALA A 196 6.16 6.17 8.19
N SER A 197 5.85 5.87 6.92
CA SER A 197 5.78 6.89 5.87
C SER A 197 4.78 8.00 6.19
N MET A 198 3.65 7.65 6.79
CA MET A 198 2.62 8.61 7.20
C MET A 198 3.13 9.59 8.27
N LEU A 199 3.91 9.12 9.25
CA LEU A 199 4.56 10.01 10.22
C LEU A 199 5.56 10.95 9.54
N GLN A 200 6.34 10.45 8.58
CA GLN A 200 7.26 11.30 7.82
C GLN A 200 6.54 12.38 7.00
N ASP A 201 5.35 12.07 6.48
CA ASP A 201 4.51 13.05 5.80
C ASP A 201 4.03 14.14 6.76
N VAL A 202 3.53 13.75 7.95
CA VAL A 202 3.09 14.68 9.00
C VAL A 202 4.24 15.60 9.45
N GLU A 203 5.42 15.04 9.74
CA GLU A 203 6.60 15.82 10.12
C GLU A 203 7.04 16.82 9.03
N ALA A 204 6.82 16.46 7.76
CA ALA A 204 7.12 17.31 6.63
C ALA A 204 5.94 18.21 6.21
N LYS A 205 4.84 18.26 6.98
CA LYS A 205 3.60 18.99 6.68
C LYS A 205 3.06 18.68 5.28
N ARG A 206 3.07 17.41 4.90
CA ARG A 206 2.49 16.92 3.64
C ARG A 206 1.23 16.13 3.92
N LEU A 207 0.28 16.20 3.00
CA LEU A 207 -0.91 15.34 3.05
C LEU A 207 -0.48 13.87 3.04
N THR A 208 -1.10 13.08 3.92
CA THR A 208 -0.83 11.66 4.07
C THR A 208 -1.58 10.83 3.03
N GLU A 209 -1.29 9.52 2.99
CA GLU A 209 -2.05 8.56 2.17
C GLU A 209 -3.24 7.95 2.95
N ARG A 210 -3.81 8.66 3.96
CA ARG A 210 -4.93 8.14 4.77
C ARG A 210 -6.09 7.63 3.91
N GLY A 211 -6.48 8.40 2.89
CA GLY A 211 -7.58 8.02 1.98
C GLY A 211 -7.31 6.75 1.17
N ALA A 212 -6.03 6.42 0.89
CA ALA A 212 -5.67 5.19 0.21
C ALA A 212 -5.46 4.01 1.17
N ILE A 213 -5.22 4.27 2.45
CA ILE A 213 -4.99 3.25 3.48
C ILE A 213 -6.26 2.95 4.27
N LEU A 214 -6.95 3.95 4.80
CA LEU A 214 -8.18 3.75 5.57
C LEU A 214 -9.42 3.69 4.67
N GLY A 215 -9.46 4.49 3.60
CA GLY A 215 -10.60 4.60 2.70
C GLY A 215 -11.12 3.25 2.19
N PRO A 216 -10.31 2.38 1.57
CA PRO A 216 -10.76 1.08 1.07
C PRO A 216 -11.36 0.17 2.15
N LEU A 217 -10.85 0.24 3.38
CA LEU A 217 -11.37 -0.52 4.52
C LEU A 217 -12.73 0.03 4.96
N ILE A 218 -12.86 1.36 5.09
CA ILE A 218 -14.11 2.02 5.46
C ILE A 218 -15.18 1.77 4.38
N GLU A 219 -14.83 1.95 3.10
CA GLU A 219 -15.73 1.67 1.97
C GLU A 219 -16.19 0.21 1.95
N SER A 220 -15.28 -0.73 2.25
CA SER A 220 -15.63 -2.15 2.35
C SER A 220 -16.56 -2.42 3.54
N ALA A 221 -16.27 -1.85 4.71
CA ALA A 221 -17.12 -1.98 5.87
C ALA A 221 -18.55 -1.48 5.59
N GLU A 222 -18.69 -0.31 4.99
CA GLU A 222 -19.98 0.27 4.61
C GLU A 222 -20.74 -0.60 3.62
N ARG A 223 -20.08 -1.11 2.60
CA ARG A 223 -20.68 -2.02 1.59
C ARG A 223 -21.20 -3.31 2.21
N HIS A 224 -20.54 -3.82 3.26
CA HIS A 224 -20.91 -5.03 3.97
C HIS A 224 -21.76 -4.80 5.22
N GLY A 225 -22.12 -3.55 5.55
CA GLY A 225 -22.89 -3.21 6.75
C GLY A 225 -22.16 -3.53 8.05
N LEU A 226 -20.82 -3.41 8.05
CA LEU A 226 -19.98 -3.68 9.22
C LEU A 226 -19.73 -2.41 10.04
N TRP A 227 -19.52 -2.61 11.33
CA TRP A 227 -19.07 -1.57 12.24
C TRP A 227 -17.58 -1.27 12.01
N CYS A 228 -17.20 0.01 11.87
CA CYS A 228 -15.82 0.45 11.65
C CYS A 228 -15.52 1.84 12.25
N GLU A 229 -16.02 2.08 13.45
CA GLU A 229 -15.91 3.40 14.10
C GLU A 229 -14.48 3.73 14.54
N VAL A 230 -13.63 2.74 14.82
CA VAL A 230 -12.22 2.96 15.14
C VAL A 230 -11.49 3.49 13.90
N LEU A 231 -11.69 2.86 12.73
CA LEU A 231 -11.09 3.31 11.48
C LEU A 231 -11.60 4.69 11.06
N LYS A 232 -12.89 4.97 11.20
CA LYS A 232 -13.49 6.29 10.93
C LYS A 232 -12.94 7.37 11.87
N GLY A 233 -12.80 7.04 13.16
CA GLY A 233 -12.21 7.93 14.16
C GLY A 233 -10.78 8.32 13.79
N LEU A 234 -9.94 7.34 13.45
CA LEU A 234 -8.57 7.59 13.00
C LEU A 234 -8.50 8.45 11.73
N ASP A 235 -9.40 8.22 10.77
CA ASP A 235 -9.45 9.03 9.55
C ASP A 235 -9.83 10.49 9.88
N GLN A 236 -10.82 10.70 10.75
CA GLN A 236 -11.22 12.03 11.19
C GLN A 236 -10.11 12.77 11.94
N GLU A 237 -9.40 12.08 12.84
CA GLU A 237 -8.27 12.68 13.57
C GLU A 237 -7.14 13.08 12.61
N LEU A 238 -6.84 12.26 11.59
CA LEU A 238 -5.86 12.58 10.56
C LEU A 238 -6.31 13.77 9.70
N VAL A 239 -7.60 13.90 9.37
CA VAL A 239 -8.15 15.09 8.68
C VAL A 239 -7.88 16.35 9.49
N LEU A 240 -8.16 16.30 10.81
CA LEU A 240 -7.93 17.46 11.69
C LEU A 240 -6.44 17.80 11.81
N LEU A 241 -5.58 16.77 11.87
CA LEU A 241 -4.13 16.97 11.91
C LEU A 241 -3.63 17.63 10.62
N GLU A 242 -4.07 17.16 9.46
CA GLU A 242 -3.70 17.71 8.14
C GLU A 242 -4.23 19.12 7.91
N ALA A 243 -5.35 19.49 8.51
CA ALA A 243 -5.88 20.86 8.44
C ALA A 243 -5.00 21.92 9.13
N GLY A 244 -4.04 21.46 9.95
CA GLY A 244 -3.06 22.32 10.61
C GLY A 244 -1.73 22.52 9.85
N PHE A 245 -1.60 22.03 8.59
CA PHE A 245 -0.34 22.05 7.79
C PHE A 245 -0.10 23.38 7.04
#